data_6995a66516f61039d2935cf7665abbbe
#
_entry.id   6995a66516f61039d2935cf7665abbbe
#
_cell.length_a   1.000
_cell.length_b   1.000
_cell.length_c   1.000
_cell.angle_alpha   90.00
_cell.angle_beta   90.00
_cell.angle_gamma   90.00
#
_symmetry.space_group_name_H-M   'P 1'
#
loop_
_entity.id
_entity.type
_entity.pdbx_description
1 polymer ?
#
loop_
_entity_poly.entity_id
_entity_poly.type
_entity_poly.pdbx_seq_one_letter_code
_entity_poly.pdbx_strand_id
1 'polypeptide(L)'
;LWHFDRDREAAEKAGELIRVFFLDEATRMNPHMKYAQAIPGRTKGRVEGIIDTIAFADLVNMFVLLKDSPALRPEEYRRLQQWFEAYTRWLLTDPMARKDFGKKQNHGLSYHAQIIAYARFCGNEELAAEHLKIVRNLIVAAVDERGFLPEEIHRTRSWHYSAFALQMIFRSAGAGKAQGIDLFAPGSESFRAIERAVERMLKSYLDPAEKWPYPLLNGELEPGAFANVVLQYHAWTTSETAGRALARLPGKNFTLFNRIFYAPTASAEE
;
A
#
# COMPACT_ATOMS: atom_id res chain seq x y z
N LEU A 1 -10.44 4.19 -16.92
CA LEU A 1 -11.01 4.47 -18.26
C LEU A 1 -11.55 3.20 -18.90
N TRP A 2 -10.73 2.20 -19.31
CA TRP A 2 -11.26 0.98 -19.95
C TRP A 2 -12.36 0.29 -19.12
N HIS A 3 -12.14 0.09 -17.84
CA HIS A 3 -13.10 -0.62 -16.98
C HIS A 3 -14.46 0.08 -16.89
N PHE A 4 -14.46 1.40 -16.83
CA PHE A 4 -15.67 2.20 -16.67
C PHE A 4 -16.27 2.65 -18.00
N ASP A 5 -15.45 3.18 -18.91
CA ASP A 5 -15.89 3.90 -20.11
C ASP A 5 -15.63 3.11 -21.39
N ARG A 6 -14.99 1.93 -21.29
CA ARG A 6 -14.52 1.14 -22.44
C ARG A 6 -13.60 1.91 -23.38
N ASP A 7 -12.83 2.85 -22.82
CA ASP A 7 -11.87 3.67 -23.55
C ASP A 7 -10.72 2.81 -24.09
N ARG A 8 -10.79 2.53 -25.41
CA ARG A 8 -9.85 1.67 -26.11
C ARG A 8 -8.46 2.29 -26.22
N GLU A 9 -8.39 3.59 -26.51
CA GLU A 9 -7.12 4.31 -26.66
C GLU A 9 -6.33 4.32 -25.35
N ALA A 10 -7.00 4.59 -24.23
CA ALA A 10 -6.39 4.51 -22.90
C ALA A 10 -5.89 3.10 -22.58
N ALA A 11 -6.64 2.04 -22.94
CA ALA A 11 -6.20 0.67 -22.74
C ALA A 11 -4.97 0.32 -23.59
N GLU A 12 -4.97 0.67 -24.87
CA GLU A 12 -3.85 0.44 -25.78
C GLU A 12 -2.59 1.17 -25.31
N LYS A 13 -2.73 2.42 -24.85
CA LYS A 13 -1.63 3.19 -24.27
C LYS A 13 -1.07 2.57 -23.00
N ALA A 14 -1.94 2.08 -22.11
CA ALA A 14 -1.51 1.32 -20.92
C ALA A 14 -0.71 0.06 -21.34
N GLY A 15 -1.17 -0.67 -22.36
CA GLY A 15 -0.47 -1.84 -22.92
C GLY A 15 0.91 -1.50 -23.45
N GLU A 16 1.07 -0.38 -24.17
CA GLU A 16 2.39 0.09 -24.63
C GLU A 16 3.35 0.32 -23.45
N LEU A 17 2.90 1.04 -22.42
CA LEU A 17 3.73 1.33 -21.25
C LEU A 17 4.10 0.05 -20.49
N ILE A 18 3.18 -0.90 -20.35
CA ILE A 18 3.43 -2.20 -19.73
C ILE A 18 4.49 -2.98 -20.52
N ARG A 19 4.39 -3.01 -21.86
CA ARG A 19 5.40 -3.67 -22.71
C ARG A 19 6.78 -3.07 -22.48
N VAL A 20 6.90 -1.76 -22.62
CA VAL A 20 8.19 -1.06 -22.47
C VAL A 20 8.80 -1.32 -21.09
N PHE A 21 8.02 -1.28 -20.03
CA PHE A 21 8.55 -1.33 -18.69
C PHE A 21 8.77 -2.77 -18.15
N PHE A 22 7.95 -3.75 -18.59
CA PHE A 22 7.97 -5.09 -18.00
C PHE A 22 8.30 -6.22 -18.99
N LEU A 23 8.08 -6.03 -20.30
CA LEU A 23 8.08 -7.15 -21.26
C LEU A 23 9.19 -7.08 -22.31
N ASP A 24 9.54 -5.89 -22.80
CA ASP A 24 10.51 -5.72 -23.90
C ASP A 24 11.94 -5.92 -23.40
N GLU A 25 12.67 -6.81 -24.02
CA GLU A 25 14.03 -7.21 -23.57
C GLU A 25 15.01 -6.04 -23.53
N ALA A 26 14.87 -5.06 -24.43
CA ALA A 26 15.77 -3.92 -24.52
C ALA A 26 15.50 -2.86 -23.43
N THR A 27 14.28 -2.78 -22.89
CA THR A 27 13.86 -1.66 -22.01
C THR A 27 13.32 -2.08 -20.66
N ARG A 28 12.88 -3.33 -20.53
CA ARG A 28 12.23 -3.81 -19.32
C ARG A 28 13.11 -3.67 -18.08
N MET A 29 12.49 -3.30 -16.98
CA MET A 29 13.10 -3.40 -15.66
C MET A 29 13.44 -4.85 -15.35
N ASN A 30 14.63 -5.10 -14.80
CA ASN A 30 14.95 -6.41 -14.22
C ASN A 30 14.08 -6.64 -12.97
N PRO A 31 13.60 -7.88 -12.71
CA PRO A 31 12.72 -8.18 -11.59
C PRO A 31 13.50 -8.24 -10.26
N HIS A 32 14.14 -7.15 -9.88
CA HIS A 32 14.86 -6.98 -8.63
C HIS A 32 15.21 -5.51 -8.35
N MET A 33 15.48 -5.17 -7.08
CA MET A 33 15.86 -3.83 -6.62
C MET A 33 17.33 -3.77 -6.12
N LYS A 34 18.21 -4.61 -6.66
CA LYS A 34 19.63 -4.70 -6.20
C LYS A 34 20.40 -3.38 -6.21
N TYR A 35 20.00 -2.47 -7.10
CA TYR A 35 20.68 -1.18 -7.28
C TYR A 35 19.86 0.02 -6.80
N ALA A 36 18.71 -0.23 -6.20
CA ALA A 36 17.85 0.85 -5.72
C ALA A 36 18.52 1.69 -4.63
N GLN A 37 18.32 2.98 -4.68
CA GLN A 37 18.91 3.97 -3.77
C GLN A 37 20.44 3.80 -3.61
N ALA A 38 21.14 3.45 -4.68
CA ALA A 38 22.60 3.41 -4.69
C ALA A 38 23.20 4.77 -4.33
N ILE A 39 24.31 4.75 -3.59
CA ILE A 39 25.07 5.96 -3.25
C ILE A 39 26.44 5.82 -3.93
N PRO A 40 26.77 6.65 -4.94
CA PRO A 40 28.05 6.58 -5.63
C PRO A 40 29.23 6.58 -4.68
N GLY A 41 30.17 5.67 -4.88
CA GLY A 41 31.34 5.50 -4.02
C GLY A 41 31.10 4.84 -2.65
N ARG A 42 29.83 4.56 -2.26
CA ARG A 42 29.47 4.01 -0.94
C ARG A 42 28.74 2.66 -1.02
N THR A 43 27.67 2.57 -1.82
CA THR A 43 26.90 1.33 -1.96
C THR A 43 26.30 1.19 -3.33
N LYS A 44 26.30 -0.05 -3.86
CA LYS A 44 25.67 -0.36 -5.16
C LYS A 44 24.15 -0.41 -5.10
N GLY A 45 23.57 -0.51 -3.90
CA GLY A 45 22.14 -0.53 -3.63
C GLY A 45 21.89 -0.72 -2.13
N ARG A 46 20.68 -0.41 -1.68
CA ARG A 46 20.31 -0.49 -0.26
C ARG A 46 18.96 -1.17 -0.09
N VAL A 47 18.75 -1.81 1.05
CA VAL A 47 17.46 -2.43 1.40
C VAL A 47 16.32 -1.41 1.44
N GLU A 48 16.62 -0.18 1.83
CA GLU A 48 15.65 0.93 1.86
C GLU A 48 15.01 1.18 0.48
N GLY A 49 15.69 0.81 -0.61
CA GLY A 49 15.17 0.97 -1.96
C GLY A 49 14.06 -0.02 -2.35
N ILE A 50 13.83 -1.08 -1.57
CA ILE A 50 12.72 -2.03 -1.84
C ILE A 50 11.36 -1.34 -1.75
N ILE A 51 11.23 -0.35 -0.88
CA ILE A 51 9.99 0.41 -0.72
C ILE A 51 9.63 1.26 -1.95
N ASP A 52 10.59 1.57 -2.83
CA ASP A 52 10.36 2.40 -4.01
C ASP A 52 9.40 1.73 -5.02
N THR A 53 9.24 0.40 -4.94
CA THR A 53 8.30 -0.36 -5.77
C THR A 53 6.94 -0.64 -5.08
N ILE A 54 6.64 -0.01 -3.95
CA ILE A 54 5.34 -0.21 -3.29
C ILE A 54 4.14 0.17 -4.18
N ALA A 55 4.31 1.13 -5.09
CA ALA A 55 3.30 1.48 -6.07
C ALA A 55 2.93 0.31 -7.00
N PHE A 56 3.81 -0.67 -7.19
CA PHE A 56 3.50 -1.86 -7.99
C PHE A 56 2.41 -2.73 -7.33
N ALA A 57 2.25 -2.67 -6.02
CA ALA A 57 1.13 -3.33 -5.34
C ALA A 57 -0.23 -2.73 -5.77
N ASP A 58 -0.29 -1.44 -6.06
CA ASP A 58 -1.48 -0.81 -6.62
C ASP A 58 -1.61 -1.11 -8.13
N LEU A 59 -0.48 -1.13 -8.87
CA LEU A 59 -0.46 -1.42 -10.32
C LEU A 59 -0.98 -2.81 -10.65
N VAL A 60 -0.63 -3.86 -9.89
CA VAL A 60 -1.13 -5.21 -10.18
C VAL A 60 -2.65 -5.30 -10.06
N ASN A 61 -3.27 -4.53 -9.16
CA ASN A 61 -4.73 -4.44 -9.10
C ASN A 61 -5.31 -3.76 -10.34
N MET A 62 -4.62 -2.73 -10.88
CA MET A 62 -5.02 -2.10 -12.15
C MET A 62 -4.83 -3.05 -13.33
N PHE A 63 -3.79 -3.87 -13.36
CA PHE A 63 -3.58 -4.87 -14.40
C PHE A 63 -4.70 -5.91 -14.46
N VAL A 64 -5.27 -6.29 -13.31
CA VAL A 64 -6.45 -7.16 -13.26
C VAL A 64 -7.63 -6.54 -14.02
N LEU A 65 -7.85 -5.22 -13.89
CA LEU A 65 -8.90 -4.49 -14.60
C LEU A 65 -8.66 -4.40 -16.12
N LEU A 66 -7.42 -4.63 -16.57
CA LEU A 66 -7.05 -4.63 -17.99
C LEU A 66 -7.07 -6.04 -18.62
N LYS A 67 -7.32 -7.10 -17.87
CA LYS A 67 -7.20 -8.48 -18.33
C LYS A 67 -8.02 -8.76 -19.61
N ASP A 68 -9.24 -8.25 -19.68
CA ASP A 68 -10.17 -8.45 -20.78
C ASP A 68 -10.22 -7.25 -21.76
N SER A 69 -9.17 -6.43 -21.75
CA SER A 69 -9.03 -5.25 -22.60
C SER A 69 -8.12 -5.52 -23.81
N PRO A 70 -8.09 -4.64 -24.81
CA PRO A 70 -7.11 -4.70 -25.90
C PRO A 70 -5.68 -4.30 -25.48
N ALA A 71 -5.45 -3.99 -24.19
CA ALA A 71 -4.15 -3.55 -23.68
C ALA A 71 -3.06 -4.60 -23.89
N LEU A 72 -3.36 -5.85 -23.53
CA LEU A 72 -2.41 -6.95 -23.59
C LEU A 72 -3.05 -8.19 -24.21
N ARG A 73 -2.30 -8.89 -25.05
CA ARG A 73 -2.65 -10.23 -25.49
C ARG A 73 -2.52 -11.25 -24.34
N PRO A 74 -3.21 -12.38 -24.36
CA PRO A 74 -3.15 -13.37 -23.28
C PRO A 74 -1.73 -13.84 -22.93
N GLU A 75 -0.86 -14.01 -23.93
CA GLU A 75 0.54 -14.39 -23.71
C GLU A 75 1.37 -13.27 -23.09
N GLU A 76 1.08 -12.00 -23.39
CA GLU A 76 1.74 -10.85 -22.77
C GLU A 76 1.33 -10.70 -21.32
N TYR A 77 0.04 -10.95 -21.02
CA TYR A 77 -0.45 -10.96 -19.64
C TYR A 77 0.23 -12.06 -18.80
N ARG A 78 0.39 -13.27 -19.37
CA ARG A 78 1.14 -14.35 -18.70
C ARG A 78 2.62 -13.98 -18.47
N ARG A 79 3.29 -13.36 -19.46
CA ARG A 79 4.67 -12.87 -19.29
C ARG A 79 4.78 -11.79 -18.22
N LEU A 80 3.77 -10.94 -18.08
CA LEU A 80 3.70 -9.96 -17.00
C LEU A 80 3.60 -10.64 -15.62
N GLN A 81 2.75 -11.68 -15.49
CA GLN A 81 2.70 -12.49 -14.28
C GLN A 81 4.03 -13.15 -13.96
N GLN A 82 4.72 -13.73 -14.96
CA GLN A 82 6.05 -14.32 -14.78
C GLN A 82 7.11 -13.31 -14.30
N TRP A 83 7.00 -12.05 -14.74
CA TRP A 83 7.87 -10.99 -14.24
C TRP A 83 7.63 -10.74 -12.73
N PHE A 84 6.38 -10.68 -12.29
CA PHE A 84 6.04 -10.52 -10.87
C PHE A 84 6.37 -11.75 -10.03
N GLU A 85 6.26 -12.96 -10.58
CA GLU A 85 6.75 -14.19 -9.93
C GLU A 85 8.26 -14.14 -9.69
N ALA A 86 9.02 -13.72 -10.70
CA ALA A 86 10.47 -13.58 -10.60
C ALA A 86 10.84 -12.50 -9.57
N TYR A 87 10.12 -11.38 -9.54
CA TYR A 87 10.36 -10.33 -8.56
C TYR A 87 10.00 -10.78 -7.13
N THR A 88 8.89 -11.46 -6.96
CA THR A 88 8.49 -12.08 -5.67
C THR A 88 9.53 -13.08 -5.20
N ARG A 89 10.02 -13.93 -6.08
CA ARG A 89 11.09 -14.88 -5.76
C ARG A 89 12.35 -14.14 -5.29
N TRP A 90 12.73 -13.07 -5.96
CA TRP A 90 13.87 -12.25 -5.54
C TRP A 90 13.64 -11.65 -4.15
N LEU A 91 12.46 -11.09 -3.85
CA LEU A 91 12.12 -10.60 -2.51
C LEU A 91 12.28 -11.68 -1.45
N LEU A 92 11.84 -12.90 -1.73
CA LEU A 92 11.87 -14.03 -0.78
C LEU A 92 13.26 -14.65 -0.58
N THR A 93 14.18 -14.53 -1.57
CA THR A 93 15.42 -15.30 -1.56
C THR A 93 16.68 -14.44 -1.46
N ASP A 94 16.65 -13.17 -1.88
CA ASP A 94 17.83 -12.32 -1.87
C ASP A 94 18.14 -11.85 -0.43
N PRO A 95 19.40 -12.02 0.05
CA PRO A 95 19.77 -11.64 1.42
C PRO A 95 19.57 -10.15 1.74
N MET A 96 19.68 -9.25 0.74
CA MET A 96 19.40 -7.84 0.94
C MET A 96 17.91 -7.61 1.13
N ALA A 97 17.06 -8.20 0.27
CA ALA A 97 15.63 -8.05 0.33
C ALA A 97 15.04 -8.58 1.64
N ARG A 98 15.52 -9.73 2.10
CA ARG A 98 15.06 -10.35 3.34
C ARG A 98 15.34 -9.57 4.61
N LYS A 99 16.18 -8.54 4.58
CA LYS A 99 16.40 -7.67 5.74
C LYS A 99 15.13 -6.90 6.17
N ASP A 100 14.18 -6.75 5.27
CA ASP A 100 12.90 -6.08 5.60
C ASP A 100 11.85 -7.04 6.19
N PHE A 101 12.04 -8.36 6.08
CA PHE A 101 11.04 -9.37 6.46
C PHE A 101 10.50 -9.21 7.89
N GLY A 102 11.36 -9.02 8.88
CA GLY A 102 10.97 -8.96 10.31
C GLY A 102 10.81 -7.56 10.87
N LYS A 103 10.94 -6.51 10.05
CA LYS A 103 10.81 -5.13 10.54
C LYS A 103 9.38 -4.79 10.88
N LYS A 104 9.15 -4.14 12.04
CA LYS A 104 7.82 -3.73 12.53
C LYS A 104 7.39 -2.34 12.03
N GLN A 105 8.21 -1.69 11.23
CA GLN A 105 8.01 -0.37 10.67
C GLN A 105 7.49 -0.45 9.23
N ASN A 106 7.28 0.72 8.61
CA ASN A 106 6.77 0.85 7.23
C ASN A 106 7.50 -0.03 6.20
N HIS A 107 8.81 -0.27 6.32
CA HIS A 107 9.57 -1.13 5.41
C HIS A 107 9.11 -2.59 5.47
N GLY A 108 8.97 -3.18 6.66
CA GLY A 108 8.48 -4.55 6.78
C GLY A 108 7.03 -4.69 6.32
N LEU A 109 6.17 -3.75 6.69
CA LEU A 109 4.79 -3.72 6.23
C LEU A 109 4.71 -3.57 4.70
N SER A 110 5.54 -2.72 4.09
CA SER A 110 5.65 -2.57 2.63
C SER A 110 6.15 -3.85 1.95
N TYR A 111 7.16 -4.49 2.52
CA TYR A 111 7.69 -5.75 2.02
C TYR A 111 6.59 -6.82 1.91
N HIS A 112 5.83 -7.01 2.96
CA HIS A 112 4.75 -7.99 2.96
C HIS A 112 3.57 -7.58 2.08
N ALA A 113 3.18 -6.31 2.06
CA ALA A 113 2.12 -5.80 1.19
C ALA A 113 2.43 -6.04 -0.30
N GLN A 114 3.68 -5.86 -0.71
CA GLN A 114 4.14 -6.15 -2.07
C GLN A 114 4.01 -7.64 -2.39
N ILE A 115 4.54 -8.53 -1.52
CA ILE A 115 4.48 -9.97 -1.76
C ILE A 115 3.03 -10.45 -1.82
N ILE A 116 2.14 -9.98 -0.93
CA ILE A 116 0.72 -10.31 -0.94
C ILE A 116 0.09 -9.92 -2.27
N ALA A 117 0.32 -8.68 -2.74
CA ALA A 117 -0.26 -8.19 -3.98
C ALA A 117 0.23 -8.98 -5.20
N TYR A 118 1.54 -9.23 -5.28
CA TYR A 118 2.13 -9.97 -6.41
C TYR A 118 1.75 -11.44 -6.41
N ALA A 119 1.75 -12.09 -5.26
CA ALA A 119 1.34 -13.48 -5.11
C ALA A 119 -0.11 -13.68 -5.60
N ARG A 120 -1.03 -12.79 -5.18
CA ARG A 120 -2.43 -12.84 -5.65
C ARG A 120 -2.55 -12.58 -7.15
N PHE A 121 -1.82 -11.61 -7.68
CA PHE A 121 -1.81 -11.34 -9.12
C PHE A 121 -1.35 -12.55 -9.95
N CYS A 122 -0.43 -13.34 -9.39
CA CYS A 122 0.11 -14.56 -10.00
C CYS A 122 -0.70 -15.82 -9.66
N GLY A 123 -1.78 -15.72 -8.85
CA GLY A 123 -2.62 -16.87 -8.45
C GLY A 123 -2.02 -17.74 -7.33
N ASN A 124 -0.97 -17.28 -6.64
CA ASN A 124 -0.37 -17.98 -5.51
C ASN A 124 -1.05 -17.54 -4.19
N GLU A 125 -2.27 -18.05 -3.96
CA GLU A 125 -3.09 -17.69 -2.81
C GLU A 125 -2.48 -18.19 -1.48
N GLU A 126 -1.73 -19.30 -1.49
CA GLU A 126 -1.07 -19.85 -0.30
C GLU A 126 0.01 -18.89 0.23
N LEU A 127 0.89 -18.40 -0.64
CA LEU A 127 1.91 -17.41 -0.29
C LEU A 127 1.28 -16.11 0.21
N ALA A 128 0.21 -15.64 -0.44
CA ALA A 128 -0.50 -14.45 0.00
C ALA A 128 -1.10 -14.63 1.41
N ALA A 129 -1.73 -15.79 1.69
CA ALA A 129 -2.31 -16.11 2.99
C ALA A 129 -1.23 -16.22 4.09
N GLU A 130 -0.07 -16.81 3.78
CA GLU A 130 1.08 -16.86 4.70
C GLU A 130 1.51 -15.45 5.11
N HIS A 131 1.74 -14.57 4.14
CA HIS A 131 2.18 -13.21 4.41
C HIS A 131 1.11 -12.35 5.09
N LEU A 132 -0.18 -12.59 4.83
CA LEU A 132 -1.28 -11.94 5.56
C LEU A 132 -1.29 -12.31 7.05
N LYS A 133 -1.00 -13.57 7.41
CA LYS A 133 -0.87 -13.99 8.81
C LYS A 133 0.30 -13.28 9.48
N ILE A 134 1.43 -13.11 8.76
CA ILE A 134 2.58 -12.36 9.27
C ILE A 134 2.20 -10.90 9.50
N VAL A 135 1.56 -10.24 8.53
CA VAL A 135 1.11 -8.84 8.65
C VAL A 135 0.17 -8.68 9.86
N ARG A 136 -0.77 -9.60 10.07
CA ARG A 136 -1.66 -9.57 11.23
C ARG A 136 -0.88 -9.50 12.56
N ASN A 137 0.16 -10.29 12.70
CA ASN A 137 1.00 -10.30 13.88
C ASN A 137 1.89 -9.04 13.99
N LEU A 138 2.40 -8.56 12.84
CA LEU A 138 3.19 -7.33 12.79
C LEU A 138 2.37 -6.11 13.21
N ILE A 139 1.11 -6.02 12.81
CA ILE A 139 0.19 -4.92 13.20
C ILE A 139 0.08 -4.84 14.73
N VAL A 140 -0.18 -5.96 15.40
CA VAL A 140 -0.30 -6.02 16.85
C VAL A 140 1.00 -5.58 17.54
N ALA A 141 2.15 -5.99 16.99
CA ALA A 141 3.46 -5.65 17.53
C ALA A 141 3.95 -4.23 17.16
N ALA A 142 3.36 -3.59 16.15
CA ALA A 142 3.78 -2.28 15.66
C ALA A 142 3.07 -1.11 16.37
N VAL A 143 1.92 -1.33 17.00
CA VAL A 143 1.11 -0.26 17.60
C VAL A 143 1.12 -0.41 19.13
N ASP A 144 1.53 0.65 19.84
CA ASP A 144 1.52 0.66 21.31
C ASP A 144 0.09 0.84 21.89
N GLU A 145 -0.03 0.73 23.21
CA GLU A 145 -1.31 0.87 23.92
C GLU A 145 -1.94 2.26 23.77
N ARG A 146 -1.13 3.30 23.47
CA ARG A 146 -1.59 4.69 23.26
C ARG A 146 -1.95 4.98 21.81
N GLY A 147 -1.79 4.00 20.90
CA GLY A 147 -2.07 4.14 19.48
C GLY A 147 -0.93 4.77 18.66
N PHE A 148 0.28 4.83 19.18
CA PHE A 148 1.45 5.27 18.41
C PHE A 148 2.16 4.07 17.78
N LEU A 149 2.93 4.35 16.72
CA LEU A 149 3.83 3.41 16.09
C LEU A 149 5.28 3.73 16.52
N PRO A 150 5.83 3.05 17.54
CA PRO A 150 7.13 3.41 18.13
C PRO A 150 8.28 3.52 17.15
N GLU A 151 8.32 2.66 16.14
CA GLU A 151 9.36 2.69 15.09
C GLU A 151 9.24 3.89 14.13
N GLU A 152 8.09 4.57 14.10
CA GLU A 152 7.83 5.70 13.20
C GLU A 152 7.89 7.06 13.90
N ILE A 153 7.52 7.12 15.19
CA ILE A 153 7.40 8.39 15.91
C ILE A 153 8.74 9.07 16.22
N HIS A 154 9.85 8.35 16.14
CA HIS A 154 11.21 8.90 16.30
C HIS A 154 11.79 9.51 15.02
N ARG A 155 11.06 9.42 13.91
CA ARG A 155 11.46 9.96 12.61
C ARG A 155 11.18 11.48 12.57
N THR A 156 11.93 12.20 11.73
CA THR A 156 11.77 13.66 11.53
C THR A 156 10.40 14.08 11.00
N ARG A 157 9.67 13.13 10.36
CA ARG A 157 8.32 13.28 9.83
C ARG A 157 7.41 12.20 10.44
N SER A 158 7.36 12.15 11.77
CA SER A 158 6.71 11.07 12.51
C SER A 158 5.24 10.85 12.11
N TRP A 159 4.49 11.92 11.89
CA TRP A 159 3.11 11.88 11.38
C TRP A 159 3.00 11.19 10.02
N HIS A 160 3.82 11.64 9.07
CA HIS A 160 3.83 11.07 7.71
C HIS A 160 4.19 9.58 7.73
N TYR A 161 5.24 9.20 8.47
CA TYR A 161 5.67 7.80 8.51
C TYR A 161 4.65 6.90 9.23
N SER A 162 3.99 7.38 10.28
CA SER A 162 2.88 6.66 10.92
C SER A 162 1.72 6.42 9.95
N ALA A 163 1.29 7.47 9.22
CA ALA A 163 0.25 7.33 8.21
C ALA A 163 0.69 6.41 7.06
N PHE A 164 1.95 6.49 6.63
CA PHE A 164 2.48 5.64 5.58
C PHE A 164 2.51 4.15 5.97
N ALA A 165 2.92 3.84 7.21
CA ALA A 165 2.85 2.48 7.74
C ALA A 165 1.41 1.94 7.77
N LEU A 166 0.45 2.76 8.20
CA LEU A 166 -0.97 2.39 8.18
C LEU A 166 -1.47 2.13 6.75
N GLN A 167 -1.05 2.90 5.75
CA GLN A 167 -1.40 2.61 4.35
C GLN A 167 -0.95 1.22 3.90
N MET A 168 0.21 0.73 4.35
CA MET A 168 0.68 -0.62 4.02
C MET A 168 -0.23 -1.69 4.62
N ILE A 169 -0.74 -1.44 5.82
CA ILE A 169 -1.72 -2.30 6.47
C ILE A 169 -3.02 -2.35 5.65
N PHE A 170 -3.53 -1.21 5.22
CA PHE A 170 -4.75 -1.16 4.42
C PHE A 170 -4.60 -1.84 3.05
N ARG A 171 -3.44 -1.72 2.39
CA ARG A 171 -3.16 -2.47 1.16
C ARG A 171 -3.24 -3.98 1.38
N SER A 172 -2.71 -4.47 2.50
CA SER A 172 -2.79 -5.88 2.86
C SER A 172 -4.22 -6.32 3.22
N ALA A 173 -4.99 -5.45 3.86
CA ALA A 173 -6.34 -5.76 4.34
C ALA A 173 -7.32 -6.08 3.19
N GLY A 174 -7.27 -5.32 2.10
CA GLY A 174 -8.10 -5.59 0.92
C GLY A 174 -7.87 -6.99 0.34
N ALA A 175 -6.61 -7.42 0.30
CA ALA A 175 -6.24 -8.76 -0.10
C ALA A 175 -6.75 -9.83 0.89
N GLY A 176 -6.63 -9.56 2.18
CA GLY A 176 -7.00 -10.49 3.25
C GLY A 176 -8.48 -10.84 3.27
N LYS A 177 -9.35 -9.87 3.08
CA LYS A 177 -10.80 -10.09 3.07
C LYS A 177 -11.22 -11.10 2.01
N ALA A 178 -10.63 -11.03 0.83
CA ALA A 178 -10.91 -11.98 -0.26
C ALA A 178 -10.46 -13.42 0.04
N GLN A 179 -9.57 -13.62 1.02
CA GLN A 179 -9.05 -14.93 1.45
C GLN A 179 -9.60 -15.40 2.80
N GLY A 180 -10.61 -14.72 3.34
CA GLY A 180 -11.15 -15.05 4.67
C GLY A 180 -10.22 -14.69 5.84
N ILE A 181 -9.15 -13.91 5.59
CA ILE A 181 -8.23 -13.38 6.61
C ILE A 181 -8.56 -11.89 6.80
N ASP A 182 -9.62 -11.63 7.54
CA ASP A 182 -10.07 -10.25 7.77
C ASP A 182 -9.24 -9.58 8.87
N LEU A 183 -8.37 -8.64 8.46
CA LEU A 183 -7.56 -7.83 9.39
C LEU A 183 -8.41 -6.83 10.19
N PHE A 184 -9.62 -6.55 9.71
CA PHE A 184 -10.62 -5.68 10.33
C PHE A 184 -11.76 -6.46 11.01
N ALA A 185 -11.59 -7.77 11.24
CA ALA A 185 -12.60 -8.57 11.92
C ALA A 185 -12.93 -7.94 13.29
N PRO A 186 -14.20 -7.60 13.58
CA PRO A 186 -14.60 -6.97 14.82
C PRO A 186 -14.10 -7.77 16.04
N GLY A 187 -13.48 -7.07 17.00
CA GLY A 187 -12.95 -7.68 18.21
C GLY A 187 -11.61 -8.42 18.08
N SER A 188 -11.02 -8.50 16.87
CA SER A 188 -9.68 -9.05 16.70
C SER A 188 -8.60 -8.11 17.28
N GLU A 189 -7.44 -8.66 17.66
CA GLU A 189 -6.32 -7.86 18.17
C GLU A 189 -5.76 -6.92 17.08
N SER A 190 -5.70 -7.39 15.81
CA SER A 190 -5.26 -6.58 14.71
C SER A 190 -6.20 -5.38 14.48
N PHE A 191 -7.51 -5.59 14.51
CA PHE A 191 -8.47 -4.50 14.36
C PHE A 191 -8.34 -3.48 15.50
N ARG A 192 -8.28 -3.95 16.76
CA ARG A 192 -8.08 -3.04 17.90
C ARG A 192 -6.79 -2.23 17.80
N ALA A 193 -5.71 -2.82 17.29
CA ALA A 193 -4.45 -2.10 17.07
C ALA A 193 -4.59 -1.03 15.97
N ILE A 194 -5.19 -1.38 14.82
CA ILE A 194 -5.46 -0.44 13.73
C ILE A 194 -6.35 0.72 14.22
N GLU A 195 -7.45 0.39 14.88
CA GLU A 195 -8.40 1.36 15.42
C GLU A 195 -7.72 2.35 16.38
N ARG A 196 -6.95 1.86 17.37
CA ARG A 196 -6.18 2.74 18.26
C ARG A 196 -5.25 3.69 17.51
N ALA A 197 -4.55 3.19 16.50
CA ALA A 197 -3.59 4.01 15.76
C ALA A 197 -4.29 5.07 14.90
N VAL A 198 -5.37 4.71 14.20
CA VAL A 198 -6.13 5.65 13.37
C VAL A 198 -6.85 6.68 14.25
N GLU A 199 -7.51 6.24 15.32
CA GLU A 199 -8.21 7.15 16.25
C GLU A 199 -7.24 8.11 16.96
N ARG A 200 -6.01 7.68 17.31
CA ARG A 200 -4.98 8.58 17.83
C ARG A 200 -4.63 9.68 16.82
N MET A 201 -4.47 9.35 15.56
CA MET A 201 -4.21 10.34 14.51
C MET A 201 -5.43 11.24 14.26
N LEU A 202 -6.64 10.67 14.21
CA LEU A 202 -7.88 11.44 14.05
C LEU A 202 -8.07 12.48 15.16
N LYS A 203 -7.81 12.11 16.42
CA LYS A 203 -7.84 13.05 17.54
C LYS A 203 -6.89 14.22 17.32
N SER A 204 -5.63 13.95 17.01
CA SER A 204 -4.63 15.00 16.78
C SER A 204 -4.96 15.89 15.58
N TYR A 205 -5.65 15.36 14.56
CA TYR A 205 -6.04 16.13 13.37
C TYR A 205 -7.27 17.01 13.61
N LEU A 206 -8.24 16.52 14.38
CA LEU A 206 -9.55 17.17 14.56
C LEU A 206 -9.58 18.14 15.73
N ASP A 207 -8.81 17.89 16.78
CA ASP A 207 -8.82 18.65 18.04
C ASP A 207 -7.46 19.33 18.28
N PRO A 208 -7.39 20.67 18.22
CA PRO A 208 -6.17 21.43 18.50
C PRO A 208 -5.61 21.23 19.92
N ALA A 209 -6.42 20.76 20.89
CA ALA A 209 -5.98 20.45 22.24
C ALA A 209 -5.21 19.11 22.30
N GLU A 210 -5.50 18.19 21.39
CA GLU A 210 -4.90 16.85 21.29
C GLU A 210 -3.67 16.83 20.36
N LYS A 211 -2.70 17.71 20.64
CA LYS A 211 -1.51 17.87 19.79
C LYS A 211 -0.77 16.55 19.56
N TRP A 212 -0.26 16.37 18.34
CA TRP A 212 0.70 15.31 18.04
C TRP A 212 2.03 15.59 18.77
N PRO A 213 2.49 14.67 19.67
CA PRO A 213 3.60 14.99 20.58
C PRO A 213 5.00 14.70 20.03
N TYR A 214 5.12 14.34 18.76
CA TYR A 214 6.37 13.90 18.13
C TYR A 214 6.79 14.82 16.99
N PRO A 215 8.06 14.71 16.49
CA PRO A 215 8.57 15.61 15.47
C PRO A 215 7.70 15.67 14.22
N LEU A 216 7.42 16.89 13.77
CA LEU A 216 6.68 17.19 12.54
C LEU A 216 7.58 17.97 11.58
N LEU A 217 7.47 17.71 10.28
CA LEU A 217 8.09 18.57 9.29
C LEU A 217 7.41 19.95 9.31
N ASN A 218 8.19 21.00 9.52
CA ASN A 218 7.69 22.38 9.63
C ASN A 218 6.61 22.59 10.71
N GLY A 219 6.48 21.68 11.69
CA GLY A 219 5.47 21.76 12.74
C GLY A 219 4.03 21.47 12.31
N GLU A 220 3.82 20.93 11.11
CA GLU A 220 2.50 20.74 10.52
C GLU A 220 2.11 19.26 10.37
N LEU A 221 0.81 18.97 10.50
CA LEU A 221 0.24 17.67 10.20
C LEU A 221 0.02 17.53 8.68
N GLU A 222 0.94 16.88 8.00
CA GLU A 222 0.88 16.68 6.54
C GLU A 222 -0.33 15.81 6.16
N PRO A 223 -1.29 16.30 5.35
CA PRO A 223 -2.50 15.54 5.04
C PRO A 223 -2.26 14.33 4.10
N GLY A 224 -1.25 14.36 3.26
CA GLY A 224 -0.95 13.38 2.20
C GLY A 224 -1.30 11.91 2.49
N ALA A 225 -0.38 11.18 3.12
CA ALA A 225 -0.61 9.76 3.45
C ALA A 225 -1.79 9.56 4.40
N PHE A 226 -2.00 10.48 5.36
CA PHE A 226 -3.09 10.44 6.33
C PHE A 226 -4.48 10.49 5.67
N ALA A 227 -4.66 11.34 4.65
CA ALA A 227 -5.94 11.43 3.94
C ALA A 227 -6.40 10.08 3.38
N ASN A 228 -5.45 9.32 2.79
CA ASN A 228 -5.75 7.99 2.24
C ASN A 228 -6.06 6.96 3.34
N VAL A 229 -5.39 7.03 4.49
CA VAL A 229 -5.70 6.20 5.66
C VAL A 229 -7.12 6.47 6.15
N VAL A 230 -7.49 7.73 6.31
CA VAL A 230 -8.84 8.11 6.79
C VAL A 230 -9.93 7.65 5.83
N LEU A 231 -9.71 7.81 4.51
CA LEU A 231 -10.65 7.37 3.49
C LEU A 231 -10.88 5.86 3.54
N GLN A 232 -9.80 5.09 3.58
CA GLN A 232 -9.86 3.63 3.66
C GLN A 232 -10.50 3.17 4.98
N TYR A 233 -10.10 3.76 6.11
CA TYR A 233 -10.68 3.44 7.41
C TYR A 233 -12.18 3.72 7.46
N HIS A 234 -12.62 4.85 6.95
CA HIS A 234 -14.05 5.18 6.88
C HIS A 234 -14.82 4.18 5.99
N ALA A 235 -14.27 3.81 4.84
CA ALA A 235 -14.89 2.82 3.95
C ALA A 235 -15.03 1.43 4.59
N TRP A 236 -14.14 1.07 5.52
CA TRP A 236 -14.17 -0.23 6.20
C TRP A 236 -15.03 -0.24 7.48
N THR A 237 -15.14 0.90 8.17
CA THR A 237 -15.70 0.97 9.52
C THR A 237 -16.94 1.85 9.63
N THR A 238 -17.20 2.69 8.63
CA THR A 238 -18.22 3.75 8.67
C THR A 238 -18.06 4.72 9.87
N SER A 239 -16.82 4.89 10.38
CA SER A 239 -16.54 5.75 11.54
C SER A 239 -16.96 7.20 11.29
N GLU A 240 -17.84 7.75 12.15
CA GLU A 240 -18.27 9.15 12.09
C GLU A 240 -17.08 10.12 12.29
N THR A 241 -16.13 9.77 13.15
CA THR A 241 -14.91 10.56 13.38
C THR A 241 -14.08 10.67 12.12
N ALA A 242 -13.92 9.55 11.39
CA ALA A 242 -13.26 9.55 10.09
C ALA A 242 -14.04 10.36 9.06
N GLY A 243 -15.38 10.27 9.03
CA GLY A 243 -16.23 11.08 8.18
C GLY A 243 -16.04 12.60 8.39
N ARG A 244 -15.97 13.03 9.65
CA ARG A 244 -15.68 14.44 9.99
C ARG A 244 -14.28 14.88 9.54
N ALA A 245 -13.29 14.00 9.61
CA ALA A 245 -11.94 14.31 9.12
C ALA A 245 -11.91 14.40 7.58
N LEU A 246 -12.61 13.50 6.87
CA LEU A 246 -12.73 13.54 5.41
C LEU A 246 -13.31 14.87 4.91
N ALA A 247 -14.31 15.41 5.59
CA ALA A 247 -14.92 16.71 5.25
C ALA A 247 -13.92 17.89 5.35
N ARG A 248 -12.83 17.75 6.12
CA ARG A 248 -11.78 18.77 6.27
C ARG A 248 -10.55 18.53 5.40
N LEU A 249 -10.40 17.31 4.86
CA LEU A 249 -9.22 16.94 4.07
C LEU A 249 -9.37 17.40 2.62
N PRO A 250 -8.36 18.10 2.05
CA PRO A 250 -8.42 18.51 0.65
C PRO A 250 -8.44 17.33 -0.32
N GLY A 251 -9.39 17.33 -1.26
CA GLY A 251 -9.58 16.24 -2.24
C GLY A 251 -8.33 15.90 -3.08
N LYS A 252 -7.44 16.87 -3.30
CA LYS A 252 -6.15 16.67 -4.00
C LYS A 252 -5.18 15.72 -3.30
N ASN A 253 -5.39 15.43 -2.01
CA ASN A 253 -4.53 14.53 -1.24
C ASN A 253 -4.89 13.06 -1.40
N PHE A 254 -6.02 12.73 -2.01
CA PHE A 254 -6.40 11.34 -2.28
C PHE A 254 -5.73 10.85 -3.56
N THR A 255 -5.06 9.69 -3.49
CA THR A 255 -4.51 9.04 -4.67
C THR A 255 -5.64 8.60 -5.60
N LEU A 256 -5.35 8.51 -6.92
CA LEU A 256 -6.33 8.02 -7.89
C LEU A 256 -6.84 6.62 -7.51
N PHE A 257 -5.94 5.73 -7.08
CA PHE A 257 -6.30 4.39 -6.59
C PHE A 257 -7.35 4.47 -5.47
N ASN A 258 -7.08 5.26 -4.43
CA ASN A 258 -7.99 5.37 -3.30
C ASN A 258 -9.33 6.03 -3.66
N ARG A 259 -9.32 6.97 -4.59
CA ARG A 259 -10.57 7.57 -5.11
C ARG A 259 -11.44 6.57 -5.87
N ILE A 260 -10.82 5.68 -6.64
CA ILE A 260 -11.56 4.66 -7.42
C ILE A 260 -12.16 3.58 -6.51
N PHE A 261 -11.42 3.13 -5.49
CA PHE A 261 -11.80 1.94 -4.73
C PHE A 261 -12.48 2.25 -3.38
N TYR A 262 -12.32 3.45 -2.84
CA TYR A 262 -12.76 3.77 -1.48
C TYR A 262 -13.57 5.09 -1.37
N ALA A 263 -13.64 5.92 -2.41
CA ALA A 263 -14.51 7.08 -2.34
C ALA A 263 -15.95 6.62 -2.13
N PRO A 264 -16.72 7.29 -1.25
CA PRO A 264 -18.17 7.07 -1.20
C PRO A 264 -18.68 7.22 -2.64
N THR A 265 -19.45 6.25 -3.11
CA THR A 265 -20.26 6.46 -4.30
C THR A 265 -21.06 7.74 -4.02
N ALA A 266 -20.85 8.77 -4.83
CA ALA A 266 -21.72 9.93 -4.75
C ALA A 266 -23.15 9.35 -4.76
N SER A 267 -23.88 9.57 -3.66
CA SER A 267 -25.31 9.30 -3.66
C SER A 267 -25.81 9.98 -4.92
N ALA A 268 -26.45 9.22 -5.79
CA ALA A 268 -27.18 9.75 -6.91
C ALA A 268 -28.32 10.62 -6.31
N GLU A 269 -27.96 11.82 -5.93
CA GLU A 269 -28.89 12.88 -5.60
C GLU A 269 -28.60 14.01 -6.58
N GLU A 270 -29.42 13.98 -7.64
CA GLU A 270 -29.82 15.02 -8.60
C GLU A 270 -28.74 15.72 -9.43
#